data_7b653141d143fd1bf29a0ce234cae9bb
#
_entry.id   7b653141d143fd1bf29a0ce234cae9bb
#
_cell.length_a   1.000
_cell.length_b   1.000
_cell.length_c   1.000
_cell.angle_alpha   90.00
_cell.angle_beta   90.00
_cell.angle_gamma   90.00
#
_symmetry.space_group_name_H-M   'P 1'
#
loop_
_entity.id
_entity.type
_entity.pdbx_description
1 polymer ?
#
loop_
_entity_poly.entity_id
_entity_poly.type
_entity_poly.pdbx_seq_one_letter_code
_entity_poly.pdbx_strand_id
1 'polypeptide(L)'
;GGIYAGIFTPTEAAAVAAVYAFICGAFIYREFNIKEMFATIGNACNTTGTTMVIIGCATAFTKILTIEKIPGAITNGIINFTDNKILILLLINVLLLIVGCFMDTTPAMMVLAPILLPIAAQFGVDPIHFGIVMVVNLAIGFITPPLGINLFVASRVGQSDLETVCSGIIKFILVMVVDLLLITFIPAISMTLPNIFMK
;
A
#
# COMPACT_ATOMS: atom_id res chain seq x y z
N GLY A 1 12.74 9.51 -14.06
CA GLY A 1 12.81 10.66 -15.01
C GLY A 1 11.70 10.62 -16.05
N GLY A 2 11.49 9.47 -16.71
CA GLY A 2 10.48 9.34 -17.77
C GLY A 2 9.03 9.51 -17.29
N ILE A 3 8.73 9.07 -16.06
CA ILE A 3 7.39 9.23 -15.46
C ILE A 3 7.15 10.70 -15.13
N TYR A 4 8.08 11.36 -14.44
CA TYR A 4 7.93 12.78 -14.06
C TYR A 4 7.98 13.74 -15.25
N ALA A 5 8.67 13.35 -16.32
CA ALA A 5 8.67 14.12 -17.59
C ALA A 5 7.40 13.89 -18.42
N GLY A 6 6.48 13.02 -17.98
CA GLY A 6 5.25 12.70 -18.72
C GLY A 6 5.46 11.89 -20.00
N ILE A 7 6.64 11.29 -20.17
CA ILE A 7 7.00 10.50 -21.38
C ILE A 7 6.40 9.09 -21.29
N PHE A 8 6.41 8.51 -20.08
CA PHE A 8 5.93 7.15 -19.82
C PHE A 8 4.88 7.13 -18.71
N THR A 9 3.86 6.31 -18.88
CA THR A 9 3.01 5.90 -17.78
C THR A 9 3.78 4.94 -16.84
N PRO A 10 3.38 4.79 -15.56
CA PRO A 10 4.02 3.83 -14.65
C PRO A 10 4.09 2.41 -15.21
N THR A 11 3.06 1.98 -15.95
CA THR A 11 3.01 0.65 -16.59
C THR A 11 4.04 0.51 -17.71
N GLU A 12 4.18 1.52 -18.56
CA GLU A 12 5.19 1.54 -19.61
C GLU A 12 6.60 1.60 -19.05
N ALA A 13 6.81 2.39 -17.98
CA ALA A 13 8.08 2.44 -17.28
C ALA A 13 8.47 1.09 -16.68
N ALA A 14 7.51 0.33 -16.13
CA ALA A 14 7.73 -1.02 -15.65
C ALA A 14 8.13 -1.98 -16.77
N ALA A 15 7.49 -1.90 -17.94
CA ALA A 15 7.86 -2.70 -19.12
C ALA A 15 9.28 -2.38 -19.61
N VAL A 16 9.64 -1.09 -19.68
CA VAL A 16 11.00 -0.64 -20.05
C VAL A 16 12.03 -1.15 -19.03
N ALA A 17 11.72 -1.08 -17.74
CA ALA A 17 12.60 -1.57 -16.67
C ALA A 17 12.82 -3.10 -16.77
N ALA A 18 11.77 -3.86 -17.08
CA ALA A 18 11.87 -5.31 -17.26
C ALA A 18 12.75 -5.68 -18.45
N VAL A 19 12.57 -5.00 -19.61
CA VAL A 19 13.41 -5.21 -20.80
C VAL A 19 14.85 -4.81 -20.52
N TYR A 20 15.07 -3.68 -19.86
CA TYR A 20 16.40 -3.22 -19.49
C TYR A 20 17.11 -4.22 -18.55
N ALA A 21 16.42 -4.71 -17.53
CA ALA A 21 16.96 -5.70 -16.60
C ALA A 21 17.33 -7.00 -17.33
N PHE A 22 16.49 -7.44 -18.28
CA PHE A 22 16.77 -8.60 -19.13
C PHE A 22 18.04 -8.40 -19.97
N ILE A 23 18.18 -7.26 -20.65
CA ILE A 23 19.36 -6.93 -21.46
C ILE A 23 20.62 -6.91 -20.60
N CYS A 24 20.55 -6.24 -19.45
CA CYS A 24 21.70 -6.18 -18.52
C CYS A 24 22.10 -7.57 -18.02
N GLY A 25 21.16 -8.39 -17.59
CA GLY A 25 21.42 -9.75 -17.10
C GLY A 25 21.99 -10.67 -18.18
N ALA A 26 21.42 -10.60 -19.40
CA ALA A 26 21.83 -11.47 -20.49
C ALA A 26 23.17 -11.08 -21.13
N PHE A 27 23.41 -9.78 -21.36
CA PHE A 27 24.56 -9.32 -22.17
C PHE A 27 25.67 -8.70 -21.34
N ILE A 28 25.36 -7.98 -20.26
CA ILE A 28 26.36 -7.28 -19.46
C ILE A 28 26.90 -8.22 -18.37
N TYR A 29 26.03 -8.76 -17.54
CA TYR A 29 26.44 -9.64 -16.43
C TYR A 29 26.63 -11.08 -16.84
N ARG A 30 25.98 -11.52 -17.94
CA ARG A 30 26.05 -12.88 -18.49
C ARG A 30 25.70 -13.98 -17.46
N GLU A 31 24.83 -13.64 -16.52
CA GLU A 31 24.39 -14.54 -15.45
C GLU A 31 23.12 -15.31 -15.81
N PHE A 32 22.54 -15.08 -17.00
CA PHE A 32 21.31 -15.73 -17.43
C PHE A 32 21.55 -17.17 -17.92
N ASN A 33 21.08 -18.09 -17.12
CA ASN A 33 20.81 -19.46 -17.56
C ASN A 33 19.37 -19.52 -18.13
N ILE A 34 19.18 -20.09 -19.32
CA ILE A 34 17.85 -20.21 -19.97
C ILE A 34 16.83 -20.88 -19.04
N LYS A 35 17.26 -21.88 -18.27
CA LYS A 35 16.39 -22.60 -17.32
C LYS A 35 15.92 -21.70 -16.17
N GLU A 36 16.79 -20.86 -15.65
CA GLU A 36 16.47 -19.91 -14.59
C GLU A 36 15.58 -18.77 -15.09
N MET A 37 15.75 -18.36 -16.33
CA MET A 37 14.89 -17.39 -17.00
C MET A 37 13.44 -17.88 -17.07
N PHE A 38 13.22 -19.11 -17.54
CA PHE A 38 11.88 -19.69 -17.59
C PHE A 38 11.26 -19.88 -16.20
N ALA A 39 12.07 -20.25 -15.19
CA ALA A 39 11.62 -20.32 -13.81
C ALA A 39 11.20 -18.94 -13.26
N THR A 40 11.99 -17.90 -13.55
CA THR A 40 11.68 -16.52 -13.14
C THR A 40 10.40 -16.00 -13.79
N ILE A 41 10.23 -16.25 -15.10
CA ILE A 41 9.00 -15.90 -15.82
C ILE A 41 7.80 -16.65 -15.23
N GLY A 42 7.95 -17.95 -14.97
CA GLY A 42 6.90 -18.76 -14.32
C GLY A 42 6.49 -18.21 -12.97
N ASN A 43 7.45 -17.83 -12.13
CA ASN A 43 7.18 -17.22 -10.83
C ASN A 43 6.48 -15.86 -10.97
N ALA A 44 6.92 -15.03 -11.92
CA ALA A 44 6.28 -13.74 -12.20
C ALA A 44 4.83 -13.93 -12.71
N CYS A 45 4.58 -14.90 -13.60
CA CYS A 45 3.22 -15.23 -14.05
C CYS A 45 2.33 -15.71 -12.92
N ASN A 46 2.85 -16.55 -12.02
CA ASN A 46 2.09 -17.04 -10.86
C ASN A 46 1.72 -15.90 -9.91
N THR A 47 2.68 -15.03 -9.59
CA THR A 47 2.45 -13.84 -8.74
C THR A 47 1.42 -12.90 -9.37
N THR A 48 1.56 -12.61 -10.66
CA THR A 48 0.63 -11.75 -11.40
C THR A 48 -0.77 -12.38 -11.46
N GLY A 49 -0.87 -13.67 -11.76
CA GLY A 49 -2.15 -14.39 -11.80
C GLY A 49 -2.88 -14.35 -10.46
N THR A 50 -2.18 -14.61 -9.37
CA THR A 50 -2.73 -14.54 -8.01
C THR A 50 -3.24 -13.12 -7.70
N THR A 51 -2.44 -12.10 -8.02
CA THR A 51 -2.82 -10.70 -7.81
C THR A 51 -4.05 -10.33 -8.64
N MET A 52 -4.14 -10.76 -9.90
CA MET A 52 -5.29 -10.49 -10.76
C MET A 52 -6.59 -11.13 -10.25
N VAL A 53 -6.52 -12.35 -9.72
CA VAL A 53 -7.68 -13.00 -9.07
C VAL A 53 -8.15 -12.19 -7.86
N ILE A 54 -7.22 -11.76 -7.01
CA ILE A 54 -7.54 -10.94 -5.83
C ILE A 54 -8.22 -9.63 -6.26
N ILE A 55 -7.66 -8.94 -7.25
CA ILE A 55 -8.21 -7.68 -7.78
C ILE A 55 -9.63 -7.92 -8.35
N GLY A 56 -9.82 -8.99 -9.10
CA GLY A 56 -11.14 -9.36 -9.64
C GLY A 56 -12.18 -9.56 -8.55
N CYS A 57 -11.86 -10.35 -7.52
CA CYS A 57 -12.75 -10.58 -6.38
C CYS A 57 -13.01 -9.30 -5.58
N ALA A 58 -11.98 -8.50 -5.32
CA ALA A 58 -12.10 -7.22 -4.61
C ALA A 58 -12.96 -6.22 -5.38
N THR A 59 -12.85 -6.17 -6.71
CA THR A 59 -13.69 -5.29 -7.56
C THR A 59 -15.15 -5.71 -7.50
N ALA A 60 -15.44 -7.02 -7.58
CA ALA A 60 -16.79 -7.54 -7.46
C ALA A 60 -17.39 -7.20 -6.07
N PHE A 61 -16.62 -7.40 -5.00
CA PHE A 61 -17.01 -7.07 -3.64
C PHE A 61 -17.30 -5.57 -3.47
N THR A 62 -16.41 -4.71 -3.96
CA THR A 62 -16.60 -3.25 -3.95
C THR A 62 -17.87 -2.82 -4.67
N LYS A 63 -18.18 -3.46 -5.81
CA LYS A 63 -19.40 -3.16 -6.55
C LYS A 63 -20.66 -3.51 -5.74
N ILE A 64 -20.66 -4.64 -5.06
CA ILE A 64 -21.76 -5.04 -4.15
C ILE A 64 -21.90 -4.02 -3.02
N LEU A 65 -20.82 -3.64 -2.35
CA LEU A 65 -20.83 -2.64 -1.29
C LEU A 65 -21.44 -1.30 -1.76
N THR A 66 -21.09 -0.89 -2.98
CA THR A 66 -21.58 0.37 -3.58
C THR A 66 -23.07 0.29 -3.89
N ILE A 67 -23.56 -0.84 -4.46
CA ILE A 67 -24.98 -1.06 -4.77
C ILE A 67 -25.81 -1.05 -3.48
N GLU A 68 -25.33 -1.72 -2.44
CA GLU A 68 -25.98 -1.78 -1.12
C GLU A 68 -25.82 -0.49 -0.30
N LYS A 69 -25.14 0.53 -0.85
CA LYS A 69 -24.88 1.84 -0.20
C LYS A 69 -24.23 1.70 1.18
N ILE A 70 -23.49 0.62 1.40
CA ILE A 70 -22.81 0.33 2.67
C ILE A 70 -21.83 1.44 3.10
N PRO A 71 -21.00 2.01 2.20
CA PRO A 71 -20.13 3.14 2.57
C PRO A 71 -20.91 4.32 3.15
N GLY A 72 -22.05 4.66 2.56
CA GLY A 72 -22.92 5.74 3.05
C GLY A 72 -23.55 5.44 4.41
N ALA A 73 -23.99 4.19 4.63
CA ALA A 73 -24.54 3.77 5.93
C ALA A 73 -23.47 3.83 7.05
N ILE A 74 -22.25 3.36 6.76
CA ILE A 74 -21.12 3.45 7.69
C ILE A 74 -20.78 4.91 7.99
N THR A 75 -20.72 5.75 6.96
CA THR A 75 -20.43 7.16 7.08
C THR A 75 -21.44 7.88 7.98
N ASN A 76 -22.73 7.65 7.73
CA ASN A 76 -23.80 8.24 8.57
C ASN A 76 -23.72 7.74 10.02
N GLY A 77 -23.40 6.46 10.23
CA GLY A 77 -23.17 5.91 11.56
C GLY A 77 -22.04 6.59 12.30
N ILE A 78 -20.91 6.84 11.61
CA ILE A 78 -19.73 7.50 12.17
C ILE A 78 -20.02 8.96 12.50
N ILE A 79 -20.69 9.71 11.61
CA ILE A 79 -21.04 11.12 11.84
C ILE A 79 -21.98 11.25 13.04
N ASN A 80 -22.96 10.34 13.19
CA ASN A 80 -23.81 10.33 14.36
C ASN A 80 -23.07 10.03 15.66
N PHE A 81 -21.89 9.40 15.57
CA PHE A 81 -21.08 9.07 16.74
C PHE A 81 -20.13 10.22 17.13
N THR A 82 -19.55 10.93 16.15
CA THR A 82 -18.65 12.06 16.41
C THR A 82 -18.47 12.95 15.18
N ASP A 83 -18.46 14.26 15.43
CA ASP A 83 -18.15 15.28 14.42
C ASP A 83 -16.66 15.68 14.44
N ASN A 84 -15.87 15.04 15.30
CA ASN A 84 -14.46 15.40 15.47
C ASN A 84 -13.58 14.75 14.39
N LYS A 85 -13.12 15.56 13.43
CA LYS A 85 -12.21 15.16 12.35
C LYS A 85 -10.97 14.39 12.87
N ILE A 86 -10.37 14.86 13.97
CA ILE A 86 -9.15 14.29 14.52
C ILE A 86 -9.41 12.86 15.00
N LEU A 87 -10.53 12.67 15.72
CA LEU A 87 -10.90 11.35 16.23
C LEU A 87 -11.16 10.35 15.13
N ILE A 88 -11.84 10.78 14.06
CA ILE A 88 -12.13 9.93 12.90
C ILE A 88 -10.86 9.51 12.17
N LEU A 89 -9.95 10.45 11.90
CA LEU A 89 -8.67 10.14 11.27
C LEU A 89 -7.82 9.19 12.11
N LEU A 90 -7.83 9.35 13.44
CA LEU A 90 -7.16 8.41 14.34
C LEU A 90 -7.78 7.01 14.30
N LEU A 91 -9.11 6.91 14.30
CA LEU A 91 -9.81 5.63 14.17
C LEU A 91 -9.50 4.94 12.84
N ILE A 92 -9.47 5.71 11.74
CA ILE A 92 -9.09 5.19 10.43
C ILE A 92 -7.63 4.71 10.45
N ASN A 93 -6.70 5.47 11.04
CA ASN A 93 -5.29 5.06 11.15
C ASN A 93 -5.15 3.75 11.94
N VAL A 94 -5.82 3.63 13.09
CA VAL A 94 -5.79 2.40 13.90
C VAL A 94 -6.37 1.22 13.12
N LEU A 95 -7.50 1.41 12.43
CA LEU A 95 -8.11 0.38 11.59
C LEU A 95 -7.14 -0.09 10.49
N LEU A 96 -6.53 0.86 9.77
CA LEU A 96 -5.60 0.56 8.67
C LEU A 96 -4.33 -0.12 9.16
N LEU A 97 -3.79 0.26 10.33
CA LEU A 97 -2.66 -0.42 10.96
C LEU A 97 -3.01 -1.87 11.30
N ILE A 98 -4.18 -2.10 11.91
CA ILE A 98 -4.64 -3.47 12.23
C ILE A 98 -4.78 -4.29 10.94
N VAL A 99 -5.48 -3.77 9.94
CA VAL A 99 -5.67 -4.49 8.67
C VAL A 99 -4.33 -4.76 7.99
N GLY A 100 -3.41 -3.79 7.97
CA GLY A 100 -2.08 -3.92 7.40
C GLY A 100 -1.23 -5.02 8.07
N CYS A 101 -1.46 -5.33 9.36
CA CYS A 101 -0.79 -6.47 10.01
C CYS A 101 -1.19 -7.82 9.44
N PHE A 102 -2.41 -7.94 8.88
CA PHE A 102 -3.00 -9.23 8.45
C PHE A 102 -3.07 -9.41 6.94
N MET A 103 -3.08 -8.31 6.19
CA MET A 103 -3.31 -8.31 4.74
C MET A 103 -2.22 -7.55 4.00
N ASP A 104 -1.95 -7.98 2.77
CA ASP A 104 -1.09 -7.23 1.85
C ASP A 104 -1.73 -5.86 1.51
N THR A 105 -0.89 -4.89 1.23
CA THR A 105 -1.26 -3.51 0.92
C THR A 105 -2.24 -3.41 -0.26
N THR A 106 -2.00 -4.16 -1.33
CA THR A 106 -2.81 -4.07 -2.56
C THR A 106 -4.25 -4.54 -2.34
N PRO A 107 -4.52 -5.75 -1.81
CA PRO A 107 -5.89 -6.17 -1.50
C PRO A 107 -6.57 -5.27 -0.47
N ALA A 108 -5.84 -4.87 0.58
CA ALA A 108 -6.38 -3.99 1.60
C ALA A 108 -6.86 -2.65 1.02
N MET A 109 -6.07 -2.02 0.16
CA MET A 109 -6.47 -0.78 -0.51
C MET A 109 -7.69 -0.97 -1.40
N MET A 110 -7.74 -2.03 -2.19
CA MET A 110 -8.86 -2.30 -3.11
C MET A 110 -10.19 -2.44 -2.38
N VAL A 111 -10.17 -3.02 -1.18
CA VAL A 111 -11.40 -3.23 -0.37
C VAL A 111 -11.73 -2.00 0.47
N LEU A 112 -10.75 -1.38 1.10
CA LEU A 112 -10.98 -0.32 2.10
C LEU A 112 -11.10 1.07 1.49
N ALA A 113 -10.41 1.38 0.39
CA ALA A 113 -10.45 2.71 -0.20
C ALA A 113 -11.88 3.15 -0.58
N PRO A 114 -12.71 2.34 -1.24
CA PRO A 114 -14.07 2.73 -1.58
C PRO A 114 -14.98 2.96 -0.36
N ILE A 115 -14.63 2.38 0.78
CA ILE A 115 -15.39 2.52 2.04
C ILE A 115 -14.92 3.75 2.80
N LEU A 116 -13.60 3.91 2.95
CA LEU A 116 -13.01 4.93 3.83
C LEU A 116 -12.86 6.29 3.15
N LEU A 117 -12.62 6.32 1.83
CA LEU A 117 -12.45 7.58 1.09
C LEU A 117 -13.68 8.50 1.17
N PRO A 118 -14.94 8.03 0.99
CA PRO A 118 -16.11 8.87 1.16
C PRO A 118 -16.24 9.44 2.59
N ILE A 119 -15.84 8.65 3.59
CA ILE A 119 -15.82 9.08 4.99
C ILE A 119 -14.81 10.23 5.17
N ALA A 120 -13.57 10.02 4.74
CA ALA A 120 -12.51 11.02 4.84
C ALA A 120 -12.86 12.32 4.07
N ALA A 121 -13.45 12.19 2.88
CA ALA A 121 -13.87 13.33 2.05
C ALA A 121 -14.94 14.20 2.73
N GLN A 122 -15.87 13.64 3.49
CA GLN A 122 -16.86 14.42 4.24
C GLN A 122 -16.23 15.30 5.32
N PHE A 123 -15.09 14.89 5.87
CA PHE A 123 -14.32 15.69 6.83
C PHE A 123 -13.30 16.62 6.15
N GLY A 124 -13.45 16.85 4.82
CA GLY A 124 -12.60 17.75 4.04
C GLY A 124 -11.16 17.26 3.91
N VAL A 125 -10.96 15.94 3.81
CA VAL A 125 -9.66 15.33 3.50
C VAL A 125 -9.55 15.14 1.99
N ASP A 126 -8.48 15.67 1.40
CA ASP A 126 -8.21 15.51 -0.02
C ASP A 126 -7.99 14.03 -0.38
N PRO A 127 -8.52 13.52 -1.50
CA PRO A 127 -8.36 12.12 -1.92
C PRO A 127 -6.90 11.67 -2.08
N ILE A 128 -6.03 12.54 -2.60
CA ILE A 128 -4.60 12.23 -2.79
C ILE A 128 -3.92 12.11 -1.43
N HIS A 129 -4.19 13.08 -0.54
CA HIS A 129 -3.69 13.05 0.82
C HIS A 129 -4.13 11.78 1.56
N PHE A 130 -5.42 11.44 1.48
CA PHE A 130 -5.95 10.22 2.07
C PHE A 130 -5.30 8.96 1.50
N GLY A 131 -5.07 8.91 0.19
CA GLY A 131 -4.35 7.81 -0.46
C GLY A 131 -2.95 7.62 0.10
N ILE A 132 -2.20 8.71 0.33
CA ILE A 132 -0.87 8.65 0.93
C ILE A 132 -0.94 8.14 2.38
N VAL A 133 -1.86 8.68 3.20
CA VAL A 133 -2.09 8.21 4.56
C VAL A 133 -2.40 6.72 4.60
N MET A 134 -3.25 6.24 3.68
CA MET A 134 -3.63 4.84 3.59
C MET A 134 -2.45 3.94 3.24
N VAL A 135 -1.64 4.32 2.24
CA VAL A 135 -0.45 3.56 1.83
C VAL A 135 0.56 3.46 2.96
N VAL A 136 0.86 4.59 3.63
CA VAL A 136 1.81 4.63 4.75
C VAL A 136 1.33 3.76 5.91
N ASN A 137 0.05 3.84 6.27
CA ASN A 137 -0.55 2.99 7.30
C ASN A 137 -0.37 1.51 7.04
N LEU A 138 -0.78 1.07 5.84
CA LEU A 138 -0.71 -0.33 5.45
C LEU A 138 0.74 -0.82 5.37
N ALA A 139 1.67 0.04 4.91
CA ALA A 139 3.09 -0.28 4.87
C ALA A 139 3.67 -0.47 6.28
N ILE A 140 3.28 0.35 7.26
CA ILE A 140 3.67 0.18 8.66
C ILE A 140 3.04 -1.10 9.23
N GLY A 141 1.77 -1.36 8.95
CA GLY A 141 1.11 -2.60 9.34
C GLY A 141 1.85 -3.84 8.83
N PHE A 142 2.33 -3.81 7.59
CA PHE A 142 3.03 -4.90 6.93
C PHE A 142 4.37 -5.30 7.57
N ILE A 143 4.95 -4.44 8.42
CA ILE A 143 6.15 -4.72 9.23
C ILE A 143 5.84 -4.82 10.72
N THR A 144 4.56 -4.77 11.10
CA THR A 144 4.15 -4.77 12.52
C THR A 144 3.75 -6.19 12.96
N PRO A 145 4.27 -6.70 14.10
CA PRO A 145 3.79 -7.95 14.67
C PRO A 145 2.26 -7.87 14.96
N PRO A 146 1.50 -8.97 14.90
CA PRO A 146 1.93 -10.37 15.01
C PRO A 146 2.28 -11.05 13.69
N LEU A 147 1.71 -10.64 12.56
CA LEU A 147 1.98 -11.30 11.28
C LEU A 147 3.13 -10.65 10.52
N GLY A 148 3.07 -9.36 10.24
CA GLY A 148 4.13 -8.60 9.59
C GLY A 148 4.91 -9.38 8.52
N ILE A 149 4.31 -9.63 7.36
CA ILE A 149 4.87 -10.56 6.34
C ILE A 149 6.34 -10.26 6.03
N ASN A 150 6.73 -8.98 6.01
CA ASN A 150 8.11 -8.58 5.78
C ASN A 150 9.07 -9.01 6.90
N LEU A 151 8.59 -9.26 8.12
CA LEU A 151 9.45 -9.74 9.22
C LEU A 151 9.93 -11.15 8.98
N PHE A 152 9.08 -12.02 8.39
CA PHE A 152 9.49 -13.38 8.00
C PHE A 152 10.53 -13.35 6.87
N VAL A 153 10.38 -12.43 5.92
CA VAL A 153 11.36 -12.25 4.85
C VAL A 153 12.69 -11.75 5.43
N ALA A 154 12.65 -10.74 6.31
CA ALA A 154 13.83 -10.20 6.97
C ALA A 154 14.56 -11.25 7.83
N SER A 155 13.81 -12.07 8.58
CA SER A 155 14.35 -13.19 9.36
C SER A 155 15.12 -14.19 8.48
N ARG A 156 14.53 -14.56 7.34
CA ARG A 156 15.16 -15.53 6.41
C ARG A 156 16.40 -14.95 5.72
N VAL A 157 16.32 -13.74 5.23
CA VAL A 157 17.43 -13.06 4.52
C VAL A 157 18.56 -12.70 5.50
N GLY A 158 18.21 -12.21 6.69
CA GLY A 158 19.16 -11.86 7.74
C GLY A 158 19.71 -13.04 8.53
N GLN A 159 19.23 -14.28 8.27
CA GLN A 159 19.60 -15.49 9.02
C GLN A 159 19.50 -15.28 10.54
N SER A 160 18.49 -14.54 10.97
CA SER A 160 18.24 -14.18 12.37
C SER A 160 16.89 -14.72 12.80
N ASP A 161 16.75 -15.03 14.09
CA ASP A 161 15.47 -15.48 14.64
C ASP A 161 14.40 -14.39 14.53
N LEU A 162 13.18 -14.81 14.25
CA LEU A 162 12.03 -13.90 14.11
C LEU A 162 11.83 -13.02 15.35
N GLU A 163 12.08 -13.55 16.54
CA GLU A 163 11.98 -12.85 17.81
C GLU A 163 12.98 -11.66 17.88
N THR A 164 14.21 -11.90 17.43
CA THR A 164 15.26 -10.87 17.35
C THR A 164 14.85 -9.76 16.36
N VAL A 165 14.32 -10.14 15.20
CA VAL A 165 13.84 -9.16 14.20
C VAL A 165 12.66 -8.37 14.76
N CYS A 166 11.68 -9.04 15.38
CA CYS A 166 10.52 -8.38 15.98
C CYS A 166 10.90 -7.41 17.11
N SER A 167 11.85 -7.78 17.97
CA SER A 167 12.30 -6.88 19.05
C SER A 167 13.05 -5.67 18.52
N GLY A 168 13.85 -5.85 17.46
CA GLY A 168 14.58 -4.77 16.81
C GLY A 168 13.68 -3.75 16.11
N ILE A 169 12.61 -4.21 15.44
CA ILE A 169 11.74 -3.35 14.63
C ILE A 169 10.83 -2.44 15.47
N ILE A 170 10.52 -2.78 16.73
CA ILE A 170 9.58 -2.02 17.58
C ILE A 170 9.98 -0.53 17.67
N LYS A 171 11.27 -0.24 17.82
CA LYS A 171 11.76 1.14 17.90
C LYS A 171 11.50 1.92 16.60
N PHE A 172 11.65 1.25 15.45
CA PHE A 172 11.38 1.84 14.15
C PHE A 172 9.89 2.04 13.93
N ILE A 173 9.05 1.08 14.33
CA ILE A 173 7.58 1.21 14.28
C ILE A 173 7.12 2.44 15.06
N LEU A 174 7.66 2.70 16.24
CA LEU A 174 7.31 3.89 17.02
C LEU A 174 7.61 5.18 16.25
N VAL A 175 8.79 5.28 15.62
CA VAL A 175 9.15 6.45 14.80
C VAL A 175 8.22 6.56 13.60
N MET A 176 7.94 5.46 12.91
CA MET A 176 7.05 5.45 11.74
C MET A 176 5.60 5.81 12.11
N VAL A 177 5.13 5.43 13.28
CA VAL A 177 3.81 5.86 13.79
C VAL A 177 3.78 7.37 14.05
N VAL A 178 4.87 7.94 14.57
CA VAL A 178 4.97 9.41 14.72
C VAL A 178 4.94 10.08 13.34
N ASP A 179 5.71 9.58 12.37
CA ASP A 179 5.69 10.10 10.99
C ASP A 179 4.30 9.98 10.36
N LEU A 180 3.60 8.87 10.58
CA LEU A 180 2.23 8.67 10.14
C LEU A 180 1.28 9.73 10.71
N LEU A 181 1.39 10.03 12.00
CA LEU A 181 0.57 11.07 12.63
C LEU A 181 0.91 12.45 12.05
N LEU A 182 2.19 12.76 11.83
CA LEU A 182 2.60 14.00 11.18
C LEU A 182 2.01 14.12 9.77
N ILE A 183 2.11 13.06 8.96
CA ILE A 183 1.53 13.03 7.61
C ILE A 183 0.01 13.19 7.68
N THR A 184 -0.67 12.49 8.59
CA THR A 184 -2.13 12.52 8.71
C THR A 184 -2.66 13.91 9.07
N PHE A 185 -1.99 14.63 9.99
CA PHE A 185 -2.47 15.92 10.50
C PHE A 185 -1.85 17.14 9.81
N ILE A 186 -0.78 16.97 9.04
CA ILE A 186 -0.12 18.04 8.29
C ILE A 186 -0.22 17.74 6.78
N PRO A 187 -1.35 18.09 6.11
CA PRO A 187 -1.53 17.80 4.68
C PRO A 187 -0.44 18.40 3.78
N ALA A 188 0.21 19.47 4.22
CA ALA A 188 1.30 20.08 3.47
C ALA A 188 2.44 19.10 3.17
N ILE A 189 2.73 18.13 4.06
CA ILE A 189 3.80 17.14 3.85
C ILE A 189 3.53 16.30 2.60
N SER A 190 2.29 15.84 2.43
CA SER A 190 1.88 14.97 1.33
C SER A 190 1.47 15.72 0.06
N MET A 191 0.92 16.94 0.20
CA MET A 191 0.33 17.68 -0.91
C MET A 191 1.28 18.67 -1.59
N THR A 192 2.45 18.96 -1.00
CA THR A 192 3.41 19.92 -1.58
C THR A 192 3.90 19.48 -2.96
N LEU A 193 4.33 18.23 -3.10
CA LEU A 193 4.79 17.69 -4.38
C LEU A 193 3.68 17.61 -5.43
N PRO A 194 2.50 17.01 -5.16
CA PRO A 194 1.39 17.04 -6.10
C PRO A 194 1.00 18.45 -6.55
N ASN A 195 0.94 19.40 -5.63
CA ASN A 195 0.56 20.79 -5.96
C ASN A 195 1.60 21.51 -6.83
N ILE A 196 2.87 21.13 -6.77
CA ILE A 196 3.94 21.71 -7.61
C ILE A 196 3.95 21.09 -9.00
N PHE A 197 3.80 19.75 -9.10
CA PHE A 197 4.03 19.02 -10.35
C PHE A 197 2.76 18.64 -11.11
N MET A 198 1.60 18.65 -10.47
CA MET A 198 0.32 18.24 -11.08
C MET A 198 -0.64 19.42 -11.32
N LYS A 199 -0.11 20.62 -11.49
CA LYS A 199 -0.90 21.80 -11.91
C LYS A 199 -1.23 21.77 -13.38
#